data_48873079f7d7e9e26e9bae9d604b65fe
#
_entry.id   48873079f7d7e9e26e9bae9d604b65fe
#
_cell.length_a   1.000
_cell.length_b   1.000
_cell.length_c   1.000
_cell.angle_alpha   90.00
_cell.angle_beta   90.00
_cell.angle_gamma   90.00
#
_symmetry.space_group_name_H-M   'P 1'
#
loop_
_entity.id
_entity.type
_entity.pdbx_description
1 polymer ?
#
loop_
_entity_poly.entity_id
_entity_poly.type
_entity_poly.pdbx_seq_one_letter_code
_entity_poly.pdbx_strand_id
1 'polypeptide(L)'
;MVNKIRMVVFDVDGTVFPIGSGQCSEKTREALLACKEAGIITAPCSGRSIFMFPQQLSEVINTKYVIYCNGAYIANPETGEIADSNTVDSLKVASLFRQFPGSDIYHKASTFTRFLDDNPRKKETRSIPTVFVDDVIKILENLDEPLFKAEFFFQEESNSKPAVLEKLKDNTDFTFSSALPDNIEVNNPLATKGNAVRKLAGLYGLSLDEVMAIGDGDNDSSMLEAAGFAIAMGNSPDSLKEIADAITDTVENDGFAQAIYKYALQKE
;
A
#
# COMPACT_ATOMS: atom_id res chain seq x y z
N MET A 1 7.83 11.21 -26.94
CA MET A 1 6.36 11.35 -26.90
C MET A 1 5.88 10.32 -25.89
N VAL A 2 5.12 10.73 -24.88
CA VAL A 2 4.52 9.80 -23.93
C VAL A 2 3.50 8.96 -24.70
N ASN A 3 3.58 7.63 -24.57
CA ASN A 3 2.59 6.74 -25.17
C ASN A 3 1.20 7.08 -24.61
N LYS A 4 0.13 6.71 -25.33
CA LYS A 4 -1.22 6.96 -24.86
C LYS A 4 -1.44 6.23 -23.53
N ILE A 5 -1.62 6.96 -22.44
CA ILE A 5 -1.92 6.40 -21.13
C ILE A 5 -3.30 5.74 -21.16
N ARG A 6 -3.37 4.47 -20.74
CA ARG A 6 -4.59 3.68 -20.65
C ARG A 6 -4.91 3.25 -19.20
N MET A 7 -3.87 3.26 -18.34
CA MET A 7 -4.01 2.96 -16.92
C MET A 7 -3.25 3.99 -16.10
N VAL A 8 -3.86 4.47 -15.04
CA VAL A 8 -3.21 5.26 -13.98
C VAL A 8 -3.24 4.44 -12.70
N VAL A 9 -2.07 4.10 -12.17
CA VAL A 9 -1.92 3.47 -10.86
C VAL A 9 -1.40 4.51 -9.88
N PHE A 10 -1.94 4.57 -8.67
CA PHE A 10 -1.62 5.65 -7.74
C PHE A 10 -1.69 5.21 -6.28
N ASP A 11 -0.83 5.80 -5.45
CA ASP A 11 -0.95 5.67 -4.00
C ASP A 11 -2.15 6.48 -3.48
N VAL A 12 -2.57 6.19 -2.25
CA VAL A 12 -3.75 6.81 -1.64
C VAL A 12 -3.36 7.90 -0.65
N ASP A 13 -2.57 7.56 0.37
CA ASP A 13 -2.28 8.45 1.51
C ASP A 13 -1.07 9.34 1.21
N GLY A 14 -1.27 10.64 1.08
CA GLY A 14 -0.25 11.61 0.64
C GLY A 14 -0.26 11.87 -0.86
N THR A 15 -1.03 11.08 -1.63
CA THR A 15 -1.19 11.24 -3.09
C THR A 15 -2.59 11.71 -3.46
N VAL A 16 -3.62 10.95 -3.09
CA VAL A 16 -5.04 11.28 -3.33
C VAL A 16 -5.69 11.90 -2.10
N PHE A 17 -5.29 11.44 -0.92
CA PHE A 17 -5.75 11.98 0.36
C PHE A 17 -4.61 12.69 1.06
N PRO A 18 -4.79 13.94 1.52
CA PRO A 18 -3.88 14.51 2.50
C PRO A 18 -3.78 13.60 3.72
N ILE A 19 -2.57 13.44 4.24
CA ILE A 19 -2.31 12.52 5.37
C ILE A 19 -3.25 12.86 6.55
N GLY A 20 -3.98 11.84 7.02
CA GLY A 20 -4.92 11.97 8.13
C GLY A 20 -6.30 12.56 7.77
N SER A 21 -6.53 13.04 6.54
CA SER A 21 -7.84 13.61 6.15
C SER A 21 -8.89 12.53 5.87
N GLY A 22 -8.48 11.39 5.32
CA GLY A 22 -9.37 10.32 4.89
C GLY A 22 -10.32 10.69 3.73
N GLN A 23 -10.13 11.85 3.11
CA GLN A 23 -10.96 12.37 2.01
C GLN A 23 -10.11 12.99 0.91
N CYS A 24 -10.51 12.80 -0.36
CA CYS A 24 -9.92 13.53 -1.49
C CYS A 24 -10.62 14.87 -1.69
N SER A 25 -9.93 15.77 -2.37
CA SER A 25 -10.55 17.03 -2.83
C SER A 25 -11.58 16.78 -3.92
N GLU A 26 -12.49 17.75 -4.14
CA GLU A 26 -13.46 17.67 -5.24
C GLU A 26 -12.76 17.65 -6.60
N LYS A 27 -11.67 18.39 -6.80
CA LYS A 27 -10.90 18.35 -8.06
C LYS A 27 -10.27 16.97 -8.33
N THR A 28 -9.77 16.31 -7.28
CA THR A 28 -9.26 14.94 -7.41
C THR A 28 -10.38 13.97 -7.79
N ARG A 29 -11.56 14.13 -7.19
CA ARG A 29 -12.75 13.36 -7.52
C ARG A 29 -13.18 13.57 -8.97
N GLU A 30 -13.26 14.82 -9.43
CA GLU A 30 -13.57 15.19 -10.81
C GLU A 30 -12.57 14.60 -11.81
N ALA A 31 -11.27 14.64 -11.49
CA ALA A 31 -10.20 14.08 -12.33
C ALA A 31 -10.35 12.55 -12.51
N LEU A 32 -10.68 11.82 -11.43
CA LEU A 32 -10.94 10.38 -11.48
C LEU A 32 -12.18 10.07 -12.33
N LEU A 33 -13.26 10.84 -12.19
CA LEU A 33 -14.46 10.70 -13.03
C LEU A 33 -14.16 11.00 -14.49
N ALA A 34 -13.37 12.01 -14.78
CA ALA A 34 -12.94 12.33 -16.16
C ALA A 34 -12.11 11.20 -16.79
N CYS A 35 -11.27 10.51 -16.01
CA CYS A 35 -10.59 9.30 -16.46
C CYS A 35 -11.60 8.19 -16.80
N LYS A 36 -12.60 7.99 -15.95
CA LYS A 36 -13.65 6.99 -16.17
C LYS A 36 -14.43 7.26 -17.46
N GLU A 37 -14.79 8.51 -17.72
CA GLU A 37 -15.44 8.94 -18.96
C GLU A 37 -14.55 8.74 -20.20
N ALA A 38 -13.25 8.94 -20.05
CA ALA A 38 -12.26 8.71 -21.11
C ALA A 38 -11.88 7.23 -21.32
N GLY A 39 -12.43 6.32 -20.50
CA GLY A 39 -12.11 4.89 -20.54
C GLY A 39 -10.71 4.55 -20.04
N ILE A 40 -10.08 5.44 -19.27
CA ILE A 40 -8.79 5.21 -18.64
C ILE A 40 -9.03 4.44 -17.33
N ILE A 41 -8.29 3.35 -17.12
CA ILE A 41 -8.32 2.57 -15.89
C ILE A 41 -7.63 3.38 -14.79
N THR A 42 -8.27 3.50 -13.63
CA THR A 42 -7.71 4.19 -12.46
C THR A 42 -7.67 3.23 -11.29
N ALA A 43 -6.48 2.77 -10.91
CA ALA A 43 -6.29 1.68 -9.95
C ALA A 43 -5.48 2.14 -8.73
N PRO A 44 -6.06 2.19 -7.53
CA PRO A 44 -5.32 2.43 -6.30
C PRO A 44 -4.31 1.32 -6.01
N CYS A 45 -3.14 1.72 -5.48
CA CYS A 45 -2.07 0.82 -5.04
C CYS A 45 -1.61 1.25 -3.64
N SER A 46 -2.18 0.65 -2.59
CA SER A 46 -2.09 1.16 -1.23
C SER A 46 -1.46 0.16 -0.25
N GLY A 47 -0.87 0.68 0.83
CA GLY A 47 -0.51 -0.10 2.01
C GLY A 47 -1.71 -0.58 2.85
N ARG A 48 -2.90 -0.12 2.56
CA ARG A 48 -4.14 -0.48 3.25
C ARG A 48 -4.59 -1.90 2.90
N SER A 49 -5.28 -2.56 3.84
CA SER A 49 -6.01 -3.81 3.57
C SER A 49 -7.38 -3.50 2.95
N ILE A 50 -8.02 -4.50 2.33
CA ILE A 50 -9.33 -4.34 1.67
C ILE A 50 -10.40 -3.75 2.60
N PHE A 51 -10.45 -4.17 3.86
CA PHE A 51 -11.41 -3.66 4.84
C PHE A 51 -11.09 -2.24 5.36
N MET A 52 -9.94 -1.68 4.97
CA MET A 52 -9.58 -0.27 5.20
C MET A 52 -9.75 0.59 3.96
N PHE A 53 -10.21 0.00 2.85
CA PHE A 53 -10.31 0.73 1.60
C PHE A 53 -11.41 1.80 1.68
N PRO A 54 -11.12 3.06 1.26
CA PRO A 54 -12.08 4.14 1.38
C PRO A 54 -13.24 3.96 0.39
N GLN A 55 -14.47 3.86 0.90
CA GLN A 55 -15.66 3.67 0.08
C GLN A 55 -15.82 4.77 -0.99
N GLN A 56 -15.49 6.02 -0.66
CA GLN A 56 -15.58 7.15 -1.59
C GLN A 56 -14.68 6.98 -2.84
N LEU A 57 -13.55 6.24 -2.74
CA LEU A 57 -12.74 5.91 -3.91
C LEU A 57 -13.42 4.85 -4.77
N SER A 58 -14.09 3.86 -4.19
CA SER A 58 -14.79 2.82 -4.94
C SER A 58 -15.81 3.38 -5.92
N GLU A 59 -16.41 4.54 -5.61
CA GLU A 59 -17.43 5.18 -6.43
C GLU A 59 -16.88 5.87 -7.69
N VAL A 60 -15.62 6.32 -7.62
CA VAL A 60 -15.01 7.17 -8.66
C VAL A 60 -13.91 6.50 -9.46
N ILE A 61 -13.31 5.43 -8.96
CA ILE A 61 -12.28 4.66 -9.70
C ILE A 61 -12.92 3.89 -10.86
N ASN A 62 -12.09 3.60 -11.87
CA ASN A 62 -12.47 2.83 -13.04
C ASN A 62 -11.62 1.57 -13.15
N THR A 63 -11.78 0.65 -12.21
CA THR A 63 -11.06 -0.62 -12.19
C THR A 63 -11.90 -1.72 -11.54
N LYS A 64 -11.70 -2.96 -11.98
CA LYS A 64 -12.21 -4.15 -11.29
C LYS A 64 -11.36 -4.52 -10.07
N TYR A 65 -10.08 -4.15 -10.07
CA TYR A 65 -9.11 -4.61 -9.08
C TYR A 65 -8.33 -3.46 -8.46
N VAL A 66 -8.04 -3.59 -7.18
CA VAL A 66 -7.22 -2.68 -6.38
C VAL A 66 -6.04 -3.46 -5.81
N ILE A 67 -4.89 -2.81 -5.69
CA ILE A 67 -3.68 -3.37 -5.08
C ILE A 67 -3.65 -2.99 -3.60
N TYR A 68 -3.51 -4.00 -2.74
CA TYR A 68 -3.55 -3.87 -1.28
C TYR A 68 -2.26 -4.31 -0.61
N CYS A 69 -2.04 -3.86 0.64
CA CYS A 69 -0.90 -4.22 1.50
C CYS A 69 0.44 -4.09 0.75
N ASN A 70 0.69 -2.95 0.09
CA ASN A 70 1.91 -2.67 -0.69
C ASN A 70 2.20 -3.70 -1.79
N GLY A 71 1.17 -4.31 -2.37
CA GLY A 71 1.32 -5.31 -3.42
C GLY A 71 1.25 -6.76 -2.94
N ALA A 72 0.90 -6.99 -1.67
CA ALA A 72 0.72 -8.35 -1.16
C ALA A 72 -0.46 -9.06 -1.82
N TYR A 73 -1.50 -8.34 -2.26
CA TYR A 73 -2.55 -8.93 -3.06
C TYR A 73 -3.28 -7.92 -3.94
N ILE A 74 -3.90 -8.45 -4.99
CA ILE A 74 -4.76 -7.73 -5.93
C ILE A 74 -6.15 -8.34 -5.80
N ALA A 75 -7.14 -7.54 -5.44
CA ALA A 75 -8.50 -8.03 -5.24
C ALA A 75 -9.56 -7.04 -5.72
N ASN A 76 -10.73 -7.59 -6.02
CA ASN A 76 -11.93 -6.79 -6.30
C ASN A 76 -12.47 -6.20 -4.98
N PRO A 77 -12.61 -4.87 -4.84
CA PRO A 77 -13.06 -4.23 -3.61
C PRO A 77 -14.51 -4.55 -3.24
N GLU A 78 -15.36 -4.93 -4.21
CA GLU A 78 -16.79 -5.19 -3.99
C GLU A 78 -17.06 -6.65 -3.64
N THR A 79 -16.39 -7.59 -4.34
CA THR A 79 -16.66 -9.04 -4.21
C THR A 79 -15.67 -9.76 -3.30
N GLY A 80 -14.49 -9.15 -3.04
CA GLY A 80 -13.40 -9.81 -2.35
C GLY A 80 -12.66 -10.86 -3.20
N GLU A 81 -12.97 -11.02 -4.49
CA GLU A 81 -12.25 -11.93 -5.38
C GLU A 81 -10.77 -11.55 -5.47
N ILE A 82 -9.88 -12.46 -5.05
CA ILE A 82 -8.43 -12.30 -5.16
C ILE A 82 -7.98 -12.72 -6.56
N ALA A 83 -7.38 -11.80 -7.31
CA ALA A 83 -6.85 -12.07 -8.65
C ALA A 83 -5.37 -12.50 -8.63
N ASP A 84 -4.59 -12.01 -7.66
CA ASP A 84 -3.18 -12.40 -7.44
C ASP A 84 -2.80 -12.13 -5.98
N SER A 85 -1.87 -12.93 -5.42
CA SER A 85 -1.40 -12.71 -4.05
C SER A 85 0.00 -13.24 -3.79
N ASN A 86 0.72 -12.56 -2.90
CA ASN A 86 2.01 -12.93 -2.33
C ASN A 86 1.85 -13.01 -0.81
N THR A 87 1.47 -14.15 -0.30
CA THR A 87 1.26 -14.38 1.14
C THR A 87 2.58 -14.49 1.90
N VAL A 88 2.53 -14.26 3.18
CA VAL A 88 3.62 -14.50 4.13
C VAL A 88 3.37 -15.84 4.83
N ASP A 89 4.39 -16.64 5.00
CA ASP A 89 4.29 -17.90 5.75
C ASP A 89 4.10 -17.62 7.25
N SER A 90 2.93 -17.96 7.77
CA SER A 90 2.55 -17.67 9.16
C SER A 90 3.44 -18.38 10.18
N LEU A 91 3.91 -19.60 9.89
CA LEU A 91 4.82 -20.35 10.78
C LEU A 91 6.21 -19.70 10.83
N LYS A 92 6.70 -19.24 9.67
CA LYS A 92 7.97 -18.50 9.61
C LYS A 92 7.86 -17.16 10.34
N VAL A 93 6.74 -16.46 10.24
CA VAL A 93 6.51 -15.22 11.00
C VAL A 93 6.43 -15.50 12.49
N ALA A 94 5.73 -16.53 12.93
CA ALA A 94 5.68 -16.93 14.33
C ALA A 94 7.08 -17.25 14.87
N SER A 95 7.89 -17.98 14.10
CA SER A 95 9.28 -18.26 14.43
C SER A 95 10.14 -17.01 14.51
N LEU A 96 9.93 -16.06 13.59
CA LEU A 96 10.61 -14.76 13.60
C LEU A 96 10.28 -13.96 14.86
N PHE A 97 8.99 -13.80 15.18
CA PHE A 97 8.54 -13.06 16.36
C PHE A 97 9.10 -13.61 17.67
N ARG A 98 9.21 -14.94 17.80
CA ARG A 98 9.82 -15.58 18.99
C ARG A 98 11.29 -15.26 19.22
N GLN A 99 12.02 -14.82 18.20
CA GLN A 99 13.43 -14.43 18.32
C GLN A 99 13.60 -13.08 19.04
N PHE A 100 12.51 -12.32 19.21
CA PHE A 100 12.51 -10.99 19.80
C PHE A 100 11.56 -10.91 21.00
N PRO A 101 11.81 -11.66 22.08
CA PRO A 101 10.97 -11.58 23.28
C PRO A 101 11.23 -10.25 23.99
N GLY A 102 10.15 -9.51 24.27
CA GLY A 102 10.24 -8.25 25.02
C GLY A 102 8.84 -7.79 25.41
N SER A 103 8.69 -7.24 26.62
CA SER A 103 7.41 -6.67 27.10
C SER A 103 7.08 -5.32 26.46
N ASP A 104 8.01 -4.77 25.67
CA ASP A 104 7.91 -3.51 24.95
C ASP A 104 7.66 -3.72 23.44
N ILE A 105 7.54 -4.98 23.01
CA ILE A 105 7.27 -5.39 21.62
C ILE A 105 5.91 -6.07 21.57
N TYR A 106 5.08 -5.62 20.66
CA TYR A 106 3.77 -6.20 20.34
C TYR A 106 3.75 -6.63 18.88
N HIS A 107 2.81 -7.51 18.55
CA HIS A 107 2.70 -8.07 17.22
C HIS A 107 1.33 -7.78 16.63
N LYS A 108 1.33 -7.53 15.33
CA LYS A 108 0.12 -7.42 14.55
C LYS A 108 0.23 -8.27 13.30
N ALA A 109 -0.86 -8.87 12.90
CA ALA A 109 -0.96 -9.66 11.68
C ALA A 109 -2.16 -9.21 10.87
N SER A 110 -1.97 -9.07 9.55
CA SER A 110 -2.99 -8.64 8.61
C SER A 110 -3.40 -9.82 7.74
N THR A 111 -4.59 -10.35 7.98
CA THR A 111 -5.21 -11.38 7.14
C THR A 111 -6.12 -10.71 6.09
N PHE A 112 -6.85 -11.53 5.33
CA PHE A 112 -7.82 -10.99 4.38
C PHE A 112 -9.04 -10.37 5.06
N THR A 113 -9.42 -10.87 6.23
CA THR A 113 -10.67 -10.50 6.89
C THR A 113 -10.51 -9.57 8.09
N ARG A 114 -9.34 -9.53 8.72
CA ARG A 114 -9.11 -8.84 9.98
C ARG A 114 -7.64 -8.54 10.27
N PHE A 115 -7.43 -7.68 11.25
CA PHE A 115 -6.17 -7.62 11.99
C PHE A 115 -6.26 -8.50 13.24
N LEU A 116 -5.15 -9.17 13.55
CA LEU A 116 -4.85 -9.74 14.86
C LEU A 116 -3.88 -8.79 15.57
N ASP A 117 -4.11 -8.43 16.82
CA ASP A 117 -3.29 -7.45 17.55
C ASP A 117 -3.18 -7.89 19.01
N ASP A 118 -1.97 -8.08 19.55
CA ASP A 118 -1.72 -8.47 20.93
C ASP A 118 -1.33 -7.28 21.84
N ASN A 119 -1.49 -6.05 21.36
CA ASN A 119 -1.20 -4.87 22.16
C ASN A 119 -2.29 -4.61 23.23
N PRO A 120 -2.00 -4.82 24.53
CA PRO A 120 -3.00 -4.70 25.61
C PRO A 120 -3.47 -3.25 25.84
N ARG A 121 -2.74 -2.25 25.34
CA ARG A 121 -3.06 -0.82 25.53
C ARG A 121 -4.00 -0.26 24.47
N LYS A 122 -4.20 -0.97 23.34
CA LYS A 122 -5.00 -0.50 22.20
C LYS A 122 -6.40 -1.14 22.13
N LYS A 123 -7.01 -1.52 23.26
CA LYS A 123 -8.36 -2.11 23.32
C LYS A 123 -9.50 -1.13 22.98
N GLU A 124 -9.22 -0.03 22.33
CA GLU A 124 -10.27 0.89 21.88
C GLU A 124 -10.94 0.37 20.60
N THR A 125 -12.26 0.46 20.59
CA THR A 125 -13.13 0.14 19.45
C THR A 125 -12.74 0.95 18.23
N ARG A 126 -11.95 0.35 17.34
CA ARG A 126 -11.70 0.92 16.01
C ARG A 126 -12.82 0.49 15.07
N SER A 127 -13.18 1.36 14.15
CA SER A 127 -14.07 1.05 13.02
C SER A 127 -13.47 0.01 12.04
N ILE A 128 -12.28 -0.49 12.33
CA ILE A 128 -11.50 -1.45 11.53
C ILE A 128 -11.63 -2.83 12.17
N PRO A 129 -11.91 -3.91 11.42
CA PRO A 129 -11.98 -5.26 11.95
C PRO A 129 -10.67 -5.68 12.63
N THR A 130 -10.54 -5.46 13.92
CA THR A 130 -9.38 -5.84 14.72
C THR A 130 -9.83 -6.81 15.80
N VAL A 131 -9.21 -7.97 15.85
CA VAL A 131 -9.36 -8.96 16.91
C VAL A 131 -8.18 -8.83 17.85
N PHE A 132 -8.43 -8.33 19.05
CA PHE A 132 -7.43 -8.29 20.11
C PHE A 132 -7.29 -9.68 20.72
N VAL A 133 -6.06 -10.17 20.77
CA VAL A 133 -5.69 -11.49 21.24
C VAL A 133 -4.61 -11.39 22.32
N ASP A 134 -4.48 -12.42 23.15
CA ASP A 134 -3.44 -12.43 24.18
C ASP A 134 -2.04 -12.71 23.59
N ASP A 135 -1.97 -13.37 22.44
CA ASP A 135 -0.72 -13.83 21.84
C ASP A 135 -0.91 -14.10 20.34
N VAL A 136 -0.48 -13.17 19.50
CA VAL A 136 -0.53 -13.29 18.03
C VAL A 136 0.30 -14.47 17.55
N ILE A 137 1.44 -14.77 18.21
CA ILE A 137 2.35 -15.85 17.78
C ILE A 137 1.64 -17.20 17.81
N LYS A 138 0.87 -17.48 18.88
CA LYS A 138 0.09 -18.72 18.99
C LYS A 138 -1.00 -18.84 17.94
N ILE A 139 -1.64 -17.70 17.58
CA ILE A 139 -2.64 -17.69 16.50
C ILE A 139 -1.99 -18.00 15.15
N LEU A 140 -0.82 -17.39 14.85
CA LEU A 140 -0.11 -17.60 13.59
C LEU A 140 0.30 -19.06 13.38
N GLU A 141 0.58 -19.82 14.44
CA GLU A 141 0.93 -21.24 14.36
C GLU A 141 -0.20 -22.15 13.88
N ASN A 142 -1.44 -21.68 14.02
CA ASN A 142 -2.64 -22.43 13.67
C ASN A 142 -3.54 -21.60 12.73
N LEU A 143 -2.98 -20.62 12.04
CA LEU A 143 -3.73 -19.74 11.15
C LEU A 143 -4.21 -20.53 9.92
N ASP A 144 -5.52 -20.53 9.68
CA ASP A 144 -6.20 -21.22 8.58
C ASP A 144 -6.58 -20.31 7.41
N GLU A 145 -6.19 -19.03 7.47
CA GLU A 145 -6.44 -18.03 6.42
C GLU A 145 -5.13 -17.39 5.93
N PRO A 146 -5.12 -16.80 4.71
CA PRO A 146 -3.93 -16.16 4.16
C PRO A 146 -3.44 -14.99 5.02
N LEU A 147 -2.14 -14.97 5.33
CA LEU A 147 -1.45 -13.86 5.97
C LEU A 147 -0.77 -12.99 4.90
N PHE A 148 -1.06 -11.70 4.87
CA PHE A 148 -0.53 -10.79 3.86
C PHE A 148 0.59 -9.88 4.39
N LYS A 149 0.52 -9.53 5.67
CA LYS A 149 1.52 -8.69 6.34
C LYS A 149 1.55 -9.02 7.82
N ALA A 150 2.72 -8.92 8.42
CA ALA A 150 2.87 -8.93 9.87
C ALA A 150 3.70 -7.73 10.32
N GLU A 151 3.62 -7.38 11.59
CA GLU A 151 4.25 -6.16 12.09
C GLU A 151 4.74 -6.38 13.53
N PHE A 152 5.96 -5.89 13.80
CA PHE A 152 6.37 -5.56 15.16
C PHE A 152 5.91 -4.14 15.47
N PHE A 153 5.34 -3.95 16.62
CA PHE A 153 5.08 -2.63 17.20
C PHE A 153 5.87 -2.46 18.48
N PHE A 154 6.47 -1.30 18.63
CA PHE A 154 7.28 -0.92 19.79
C PHE A 154 6.52 0.05 20.67
N GLN A 155 6.69 -0.06 22.00
CA GLN A 155 6.16 0.96 22.91
C GLN A 155 6.83 2.31 22.63
N GLU A 156 6.12 3.40 22.90
CA GLU A 156 6.55 4.78 22.62
C GLU A 156 7.91 5.14 23.21
N GLU A 157 8.27 4.54 24.36
CA GLU A 157 9.56 4.73 25.02
C GLU A 157 10.59 3.61 24.74
N SER A 158 10.26 2.68 23.84
CA SER A 158 11.13 1.55 23.51
C SER A 158 12.33 1.98 22.67
N ASN A 159 13.51 1.52 23.06
CA ASN A 159 14.74 1.62 22.26
C ASN A 159 15.09 0.31 21.53
N SER A 160 14.17 -0.66 21.47
CA SER A 160 14.43 -2.00 20.92
C SER A 160 14.44 -2.03 19.40
N LYS A 161 13.73 -1.11 18.71
CA LYS A 161 13.60 -1.12 17.24
C LYS A 161 14.95 -1.16 16.48
N PRO A 162 15.98 -0.33 16.80
CA PRO A 162 17.27 -0.41 16.11
C PRO A 162 17.97 -1.75 16.26
N ALA A 163 17.88 -2.38 17.45
CA ALA A 163 18.48 -3.69 17.71
C ALA A 163 17.75 -4.82 16.95
N VAL A 164 16.42 -4.71 16.80
CA VAL A 164 15.62 -5.64 15.98
C VAL A 164 16.02 -5.48 14.51
N LEU A 165 16.05 -4.27 13.97
CA LEU A 165 16.46 -4.01 12.58
C LEU A 165 17.85 -4.55 12.26
N GLU A 166 18.82 -4.37 13.18
CA GLU A 166 20.18 -4.89 12.97
C GLU A 166 20.21 -6.42 12.87
N LYS A 167 19.38 -7.13 13.63
CA LYS A 167 19.27 -8.59 13.54
C LYS A 167 18.51 -9.06 12.29
N LEU A 168 17.61 -8.24 11.76
CA LEU A 168 16.79 -8.57 10.59
C LEU A 168 17.52 -8.34 9.26
N LYS A 169 18.61 -7.58 9.23
CA LYS A 169 19.29 -7.15 8.00
C LYS A 169 19.73 -8.29 7.07
N ASP A 170 20.09 -9.45 7.64
CA ASP A 170 20.55 -10.62 6.89
C ASP A 170 19.42 -11.64 6.64
N ASN A 171 18.19 -11.32 7.01
CA ASN A 171 17.04 -12.19 6.76
C ASN A 171 16.62 -12.10 5.30
N THR A 172 16.52 -13.24 4.63
CA THR A 172 16.16 -13.34 3.21
C THR A 172 14.75 -13.90 2.98
N ASP A 173 14.09 -14.37 4.03
CA ASP A 173 12.72 -14.90 3.94
C ASP A 173 11.69 -13.79 3.77
N PHE A 174 12.00 -12.59 4.26
CA PHE A 174 11.09 -11.44 4.30
C PHE A 174 11.78 -10.15 3.86
N THR A 175 10.97 -9.17 3.47
CA THR A 175 11.38 -7.76 3.39
C THR A 175 10.81 -6.99 4.57
N PHE A 176 11.56 -5.98 5.00
CA PHE A 176 11.23 -5.16 6.16
C PHE A 176 11.11 -3.69 5.75
N SER A 177 10.06 -3.03 6.21
CA SER A 177 9.81 -1.60 6.03
C SER A 177 9.25 -0.99 7.31
N SER A 178 9.15 0.32 7.36
CA SER A 178 8.52 1.04 8.48
C SER A 178 7.62 2.11 7.90
N ALA A 179 6.32 1.98 8.13
CA ALA A 179 5.34 3.00 7.78
C ALA A 179 5.14 4.03 8.92
N LEU A 180 5.51 3.64 10.15
CA LEU A 180 5.38 4.47 11.35
C LEU A 180 6.70 4.45 12.13
N PRO A 181 6.97 5.48 12.97
CA PRO A 181 8.19 5.51 13.79
C PRO A 181 8.31 4.29 14.73
N ASP A 182 7.19 3.73 15.15
CA ASP A 182 7.07 2.68 16.16
C ASP A 182 6.77 1.29 15.58
N ASN A 183 6.90 1.07 14.25
CA ASN A 183 6.67 -0.26 13.66
C ASN A 183 7.83 -0.76 12.77
N ILE A 184 7.85 -2.07 12.57
CA ILE A 184 8.57 -2.76 11.47
C ILE A 184 7.56 -3.68 10.81
N GLU A 185 7.31 -3.48 9.54
CA GLU A 185 6.48 -4.35 8.71
C GLU A 185 7.30 -5.53 8.20
N VAL A 186 6.69 -6.70 8.19
CA VAL A 186 7.23 -7.97 7.69
C VAL A 186 6.41 -8.39 6.48
N ASN A 187 7.01 -8.36 5.31
CA ASN A 187 6.33 -8.58 4.04
C ASN A 187 6.98 -9.74 3.25
N ASN A 188 6.22 -10.34 2.33
CA ASN A 188 6.78 -11.23 1.33
C ASN A 188 7.72 -10.43 0.41
N PRO A 189 8.92 -10.91 0.05
CA PRO A 189 9.84 -10.20 -0.83
C PRO A 189 9.27 -9.86 -2.22
N LEU A 190 8.27 -10.61 -2.69
CA LEU A 190 7.57 -10.33 -3.94
C LEU A 190 6.39 -9.35 -3.78
N ALA A 191 5.99 -9.05 -2.54
CA ALA A 191 4.93 -8.08 -2.23
C ALA A 191 5.48 -6.67 -2.33
N THR A 192 5.66 -6.18 -3.54
CA THR A 192 6.03 -4.80 -3.84
C THR A 192 4.99 -4.14 -4.72
N LYS A 193 4.77 -2.83 -4.57
CA LYS A 193 3.84 -2.08 -5.42
C LYS A 193 4.17 -2.26 -6.90
N GLY A 194 5.46 -2.28 -7.27
CA GLY A 194 5.90 -2.46 -8.66
C GLY A 194 5.57 -3.83 -9.23
N ASN A 195 5.77 -4.92 -8.47
CA ASN A 195 5.39 -6.26 -8.92
C ASN A 195 3.88 -6.36 -9.13
N ALA A 196 3.10 -5.78 -8.22
CA ALA A 196 1.64 -5.76 -8.33
C ALA A 196 1.17 -4.93 -9.53
N VAL A 197 1.82 -3.81 -9.86
CA VAL A 197 1.52 -3.02 -11.06
C VAL A 197 1.77 -3.82 -12.33
N ARG A 198 2.90 -4.55 -12.43
CA ARG A 198 3.17 -5.44 -13.59
C ARG A 198 2.09 -6.50 -13.74
N LYS A 199 1.67 -7.10 -12.64
CA LYS A 199 0.59 -8.11 -12.64
C LYS A 199 -0.75 -7.50 -13.05
N LEU A 200 -1.10 -6.34 -12.47
CA LEU A 200 -2.35 -5.65 -12.77
C LEU A 200 -2.42 -5.25 -14.25
N ALA A 201 -1.35 -4.66 -14.80
CA ALA A 201 -1.28 -4.34 -16.24
C ALA A 201 -1.51 -5.59 -17.10
N GLY A 202 -0.88 -6.71 -16.75
CA GLY A 202 -1.08 -8.00 -17.42
C GLY A 202 -2.53 -8.50 -17.38
N LEU A 203 -3.23 -8.34 -16.25
CA LEU A 203 -4.66 -8.70 -16.12
C LEU A 203 -5.56 -7.90 -17.07
N TYR A 204 -5.16 -6.68 -17.43
CA TYR A 204 -5.85 -5.81 -18.38
C TYR A 204 -5.31 -5.89 -19.82
N GLY A 205 -4.30 -6.74 -20.07
CA GLY A 205 -3.68 -6.87 -21.40
C GLY A 205 -2.94 -5.59 -21.84
N LEU A 206 -2.37 -4.83 -20.90
CA LEU A 206 -1.64 -3.59 -21.16
C LEU A 206 -0.13 -3.82 -21.06
N SER A 207 0.64 -3.10 -21.89
CA SER A 207 2.07 -2.94 -21.69
C SER A 207 2.33 -1.89 -20.60
N LEU A 208 3.49 -1.96 -19.96
CA LEU A 208 3.85 -0.97 -18.94
C LEU A 208 4.00 0.44 -19.51
N ASP A 209 4.35 0.59 -20.79
CA ASP A 209 4.40 1.87 -21.50
C ASP A 209 3.05 2.59 -21.60
N GLU A 210 1.93 1.87 -21.37
CA GLU A 210 0.58 2.42 -21.32
C GLU A 210 0.12 2.77 -19.90
N VAL A 211 1.02 2.55 -18.89
CA VAL A 211 0.75 2.77 -17.47
C VAL A 211 1.44 4.04 -16.98
N MET A 212 0.69 4.92 -16.33
CA MET A 212 1.19 6.05 -15.56
C MET A 212 1.10 5.72 -14.08
N ALA A 213 2.16 5.96 -13.31
CA ALA A 213 2.18 5.80 -11.85
C ALA A 213 2.30 7.16 -11.16
N ILE A 214 1.57 7.35 -10.05
CA ILE A 214 1.64 8.56 -9.22
C ILE A 214 1.80 8.13 -7.76
N GLY A 215 2.81 8.67 -7.07
CA GLY A 215 3.08 8.35 -5.66
C GLY A 215 3.85 9.44 -4.94
N ASP A 216 3.93 9.31 -3.60
CA ASP A 216 4.58 10.31 -2.76
C ASP A 216 5.57 9.74 -1.73
N GLY A 217 5.53 8.44 -1.45
CA GLY A 217 6.37 7.81 -0.41
C GLY A 217 7.46 6.89 -0.95
N ASP A 218 8.43 6.53 -0.11
CA ASP A 218 9.52 5.60 -0.48
C ASP A 218 9.00 4.21 -0.91
N ASN A 219 7.85 3.78 -0.38
CA ASN A 219 7.20 2.53 -0.77
C ASN A 219 6.62 2.56 -2.20
N ASP A 220 6.56 3.75 -2.85
CA ASP A 220 6.12 3.93 -4.21
C ASP A 220 7.25 3.79 -5.24
N SER A 221 8.51 3.80 -4.81
CA SER A 221 9.66 3.76 -5.72
C SER A 221 9.53 2.62 -6.74
N SER A 222 9.23 1.41 -6.27
CA SER A 222 9.07 0.26 -7.16
C SER A 222 7.87 0.37 -8.12
N MET A 223 6.82 1.11 -7.73
CA MET A 223 5.65 1.38 -8.58
C MET A 223 6.01 2.38 -9.69
N LEU A 224 6.71 3.47 -9.34
CA LEU A 224 7.20 4.46 -10.29
C LEU A 224 8.16 3.82 -11.29
N GLU A 225 9.14 3.04 -10.82
CA GLU A 225 10.10 2.31 -11.67
C GLU A 225 9.43 1.29 -12.61
N ALA A 226 8.28 0.75 -12.23
CA ALA A 226 7.57 -0.24 -13.04
C ALA A 226 6.76 0.38 -14.17
N ALA A 227 6.30 1.61 -14.02
CA ALA A 227 5.43 2.28 -14.97
C ALA A 227 6.20 2.87 -16.16
N GLY A 228 5.55 3.02 -17.31
CA GLY A 228 6.12 3.70 -18.48
C GLY A 228 6.15 5.21 -18.35
N PHE A 229 5.42 5.79 -17.40
CA PHE A 229 5.48 7.20 -17.05
C PHE A 229 5.27 7.41 -15.55
N ALA A 230 6.29 7.89 -14.88
CA ALA A 230 6.34 8.03 -13.43
C ALA A 230 6.16 9.49 -12.98
N ILE A 231 5.29 9.73 -12.02
CA ILE A 231 5.04 11.05 -11.45
C ILE A 231 5.22 11.01 -9.94
N ALA A 232 6.11 11.86 -9.42
CA ALA A 232 6.23 12.12 -7.99
C ALA A 232 5.35 13.31 -7.60
N MET A 233 4.69 13.19 -6.44
CA MET A 233 3.96 14.31 -5.84
C MET A 233 4.93 15.39 -5.35
N GLY A 234 4.48 16.64 -5.24
CA GLY A 234 5.28 17.76 -4.74
C GLY A 234 5.76 17.56 -3.30
N ASN A 235 4.99 16.83 -2.50
CA ASN A 235 5.31 16.44 -1.11
C ASN A 235 6.23 15.22 -0.99
N SER A 236 6.67 14.60 -2.09
CA SER A 236 7.58 13.45 -2.08
C SER A 236 8.98 13.81 -1.58
N PRO A 237 9.73 12.84 -1.02
CA PRO A 237 11.17 13.02 -0.76
C PRO A 237 11.95 13.15 -2.07
N ASP A 238 13.15 13.73 -1.99
CA ASP A 238 13.99 13.97 -3.18
C ASP A 238 14.37 12.64 -3.88
N SER A 239 14.60 11.58 -3.12
CA SER A 239 14.87 10.23 -3.65
C SER A 239 13.80 9.75 -4.63
N LEU A 240 12.52 10.01 -4.34
CA LEU A 240 11.42 9.62 -5.23
C LEU A 240 11.30 10.57 -6.44
N LYS A 241 11.56 11.87 -6.24
CA LYS A 241 11.56 12.86 -7.31
C LYS A 241 12.65 12.61 -8.35
N GLU A 242 13.81 12.08 -7.94
CA GLU A 242 14.94 11.76 -8.83
C GLU A 242 14.63 10.62 -9.81
N ILE A 243 13.76 9.70 -9.47
CA ILE A 243 13.39 8.57 -10.34
C ILE A 243 12.13 8.83 -11.17
N ALA A 244 11.44 9.96 -10.95
CA ALA A 244 10.20 10.29 -11.64
C ALA A 244 10.48 11.02 -12.97
N ASP A 245 9.66 10.75 -14.00
CA ASP A 245 9.67 11.49 -15.27
C ASP A 245 9.13 12.91 -15.13
N ALA A 246 8.26 13.13 -14.15
CA ALA A 246 7.67 14.44 -13.85
C ALA A 246 7.35 14.60 -12.37
N ILE A 247 7.32 15.85 -11.91
CA ILE A 247 6.87 16.22 -10.58
C ILE A 247 5.60 17.05 -10.74
N THR A 248 4.58 16.74 -9.97
CA THR A 248 3.35 17.53 -9.87
C THR A 248 3.36 18.38 -8.58
N ASP A 249 2.26 19.08 -8.29
CA ASP A 249 2.11 19.84 -7.04
C ASP A 249 1.87 18.91 -5.83
N THR A 250 1.77 19.47 -4.63
CA THR A 250 1.49 18.71 -3.41
C THR A 250 0.03 18.23 -3.38
N VAL A 251 -0.26 17.27 -2.51
CA VAL A 251 -1.62 16.75 -2.35
C VAL A 251 -2.59 17.85 -1.88
N GLU A 252 -2.13 18.80 -1.05
CA GLU A 252 -2.91 19.95 -0.58
C GLU A 252 -3.27 20.93 -1.71
N ASN A 253 -2.46 20.97 -2.76
CA ASN A 253 -2.64 21.83 -3.92
C ASN A 253 -3.27 21.09 -5.12
N ASP A 254 -3.93 19.96 -4.88
CA ASP A 254 -4.55 19.14 -5.93
C ASP A 254 -3.58 18.60 -6.99
N GLY A 255 -2.32 18.33 -6.61
CA GLY A 255 -1.28 17.84 -7.51
C GLY A 255 -1.65 16.57 -8.27
N PHE A 256 -2.40 15.66 -7.65
CA PHE A 256 -2.93 14.48 -8.33
C PHE A 256 -3.85 14.85 -9.50
N ALA A 257 -4.82 15.73 -9.29
CA ALA A 257 -5.73 16.19 -10.35
C ALA A 257 -4.98 16.88 -11.48
N GLN A 258 -4.01 17.73 -11.15
CA GLN A 258 -3.16 18.40 -12.16
C GLN A 258 -2.42 17.38 -13.01
N ALA A 259 -1.82 16.35 -12.40
CA ALA A 259 -1.12 15.29 -13.13
C ALA A 259 -2.07 14.52 -14.06
N ILE A 260 -3.27 14.18 -13.61
CA ILE A 260 -4.29 13.50 -14.42
C ILE A 260 -4.65 14.33 -15.66
N TYR A 261 -5.02 15.61 -15.49
CA TYR A 261 -5.43 16.46 -16.62
C TYR A 261 -4.28 16.65 -17.61
N LYS A 262 -3.09 16.93 -17.12
CA LYS A 262 -1.93 17.24 -17.97
C LYS A 262 -1.41 16.03 -18.73
N TYR A 263 -1.28 14.88 -18.08
CA TYR A 263 -0.53 13.73 -18.65
C TYR A 263 -1.43 12.58 -19.11
N ALA A 264 -2.49 12.25 -18.36
CA ALA A 264 -3.38 11.15 -18.73
C ALA A 264 -4.46 11.60 -19.73
N LEU A 265 -5.09 12.75 -19.48
CA LEU A 265 -6.17 13.30 -20.33
C LEU A 265 -5.65 14.24 -21.41
N GLN A 266 -4.41 14.72 -21.29
CA GLN A 266 -3.77 15.67 -22.23
C GLN A 266 -4.62 16.92 -22.46
N LYS A 267 -5.21 17.44 -21.38
CA LYS A 267 -5.99 18.67 -21.35
C LYS A 267 -5.16 19.78 -20.69
N GLU A 268 -5.17 21.00 -21.29
CA GLU A 268 -4.55 22.20 -20.70
C GLU A 268 -5.38 22.74 -19.53
#